data_1175b87691c6717a664c9433e5491002
#
_entry.id   1175b87691c6717a664c9433e5491002
#
_cell.length_a   1.000
_cell.length_b   1.000
_cell.length_c   1.000
_cell.angle_alpha   90.00
_cell.angle_beta   90.00
_cell.angle_gamma   90.00
#
_symmetry.space_group_name_H-M   'P 1'
#
loop_
_entity.id
_entity.type
_entity.pdbx_description
1 polymer ?
#
loop_
_entity_poly.entity_id
_entity_poly.type
_entity_poly.pdbx_seq_one_letter_code
_entity_poly.pdbx_strand_id
1 'polypeptide(L)'
;GHAYISGGSFVQHGGNQILMGAHYAASSGGLSVLTVDGTASISANRIDCCSGNPNSRVLINLLGGTLSLRYIWRSAQTGSSATVNFNGGTFQVAYNNQPNLFQGGTACIIYPGGGTIDTAGRNATPATALAGASGMGVDAITLDAPGTGYLAPPQVTLSGGGGTGAFAFAEIDPDAGTVTAVRILNPGAGYTSRPSVTFSGGGGSGASATVTRIAPQAGGGFTKTGAGTLTLSHPSSYTGPTVVRGGALSIAADGALPATPLTVGGSDVPATLSLNNRTVTVPSLPRPGRGRTCHRRHRRHAVNC
;
A
#
# COMPACT_ATOMS: atom_id res chain seq x y z
N GLY A 1 1.32 -16.99 -6.40
CA GLY A 1 2.68 -16.55 -6.77
C GLY A 1 3.09 -15.31 -5.99
N HIS A 2 4.40 -15.13 -5.84
CA HIS A 2 4.98 -14.01 -5.13
C HIS A 2 6.15 -13.41 -5.92
N ALA A 3 6.17 -12.08 -6.07
CA ALA A 3 7.30 -11.32 -6.58
C ALA A 3 7.72 -10.30 -5.52
N TYR A 4 9.00 -10.32 -5.15
CA TYR A 4 9.65 -9.37 -4.25
C TYR A 4 10.76 -8.64 -5.00
N ILE A 5 10.66 -7.32 -5.09
CA ILE A 5 11.59 -6.46 -5.82
C ILE A 5 12.04 -5.35 -4.88
N SER A 6 13.32 -5.38 -4.47
CA SER A 6 13.89 -4.45 -3.48
C SER A 6 14.82 -3.40 -4.08
N GLY A 7 15.16 -3.52 -5.35
CA GLY A 7 16.01 -2.58 -6.06
C GLY A 7 15.93 -2.74 -7.56
N GLY A 8 16.56 -1.85 -8.29
CA GLY A 8 16.56 -1.85 -9.75
C GLY A 8 15.25 -1.35 -10.36
N SER A 9 15.13 -1.52 -11.66
CA SER A 9 13.99 -1.04 -12.44
C SER A 9 13.37 -2.17 -13.25
N PHE A 10 12.05 -2.31 -13.16
CA PHE A 10 11.24 -3.16 -14.03
C PHE A 10 10.29 -2.28 -14.84
N VAL A 11 10.43 -2.30 -16.16
CA VAL A 11 9.60 -1.50 -17.07
C VAL A 11 8.90 -2.41 -18.05
N GLN A 12 7.58 -2.38 -18.04
CA GLN A 12 6.77 -3.07 -19.05
C GLN A 12 6.38 -2.08 -20.15
N HIS A 13 6.85 -2.33 -21.36
CA HIS A 13 6.59 -1.51 -22.54
C HIS A 13 5.32 -1.94 -23.30
N GLY A 14 4.82 -1.08 -24.17
CA GLY A 14 3.78 -1.44 -25.14
C GLY A 14 2.34 -1.42 -24.63
N GLY A 15 2.03 -0.67 -23.57
CA GLY A 15 0.65 -0.50 -23.10
C GLY A 15 0.03 -1.74 -22.43
N ASN A 16 0.83 -2.78 -22.19
CA ASN A 16 0.38 -4.02 -21.56
C ASN A 16 0.19 -3.90 -20.06
N GLN A 17 -0.51 -4.84 -19.48
CA GLN A 17 -0.77 -4.93 -18.04
C GLN A 17 0.09 -5.99 -17.36
N ILE A 18 0.31 -5.81 -16.06
CA ILE A 18 0.75 -6.89 -15.17
C ILE A 18 -0.51 -7.62 -14.71
N LEU A 19 -0.57 -8.92 -14.95
CA LEU A 19 -1.68 -9.77 -14.51
C LEU A 19 -1.34 -10.40 -13.16
N MET A 20 -2.21 -10.24 -12.17
CA MET A 20 -2.09 -10.86 -10.86
C MET A 20 -3.36 -11.62 -10.50
N GLY A 21 -3.19 -12.84 -9.95
CA GLY A 21 -4.31 -13.78 -9.80
C GLY A 21 -4.51 -14.57 -11.09
N ALA A 22 -5.00 -15.79 -10.99
CA ALA A 22 -5.06 -16.70 -12.13
C ALA A 22 -5.93 -16.15 -13.26
N HIS A 23 -5.39 -16.19 -14.44
CA HIS A 23 -6.07 -15.91 -15.69
C HIS A 23 -6.36 -17.28 -16.37
N TYR A 24 -7.59 -17.61 -16.67
CA TYR A 24 -8.02 -18.80 -17.45
C TYR A 24 -8.04 -20.18 -16.78
N ALA A 25 -8.06 -20.33 -15.48
CA ALA A 25 -8.31 -21.67 -14.94
C ALA A 25 -9.49 -21.66 -13.96
N ALA A 26 -10.41 -22.59 -14.12
CA ALA A 26 -11.50 -22.89 -13.18
C ALA A 26 -10.97 -23.51 -11.86
N SER A 27 -9.79 -23.15 -11.43
CA SER A 27 -9.17 -23.66 -10.22
C SER A 27 -9.40 -22.71 -9.05
N SER A 28 -9.67 -23.27 -7.89
CA SER A 28 -9.80 -22.63 -6.60
C SER A 28 -8.78 -21.50 -6.37
N GLY A 29 -9.26 -20.37 -5.92
CA GLY A 29 -8.52 -19.13 -5.70
C GLY A 29 -7.15 -19.28 -5.07
N GLY A 30 -6.22 -18.46 -5.53
CA GLY A 30 -4.86 -18.41 -5.05
C GLY A 30 -4.47 -17.04 -4.51
N LEU A 31 -3.36 -17.00 -3.80
CA LEU A 31 -2.73 -15.76 -3.35
C LEU A 31 -1.64 -15.34 -4.35
N SER A 32 -1.73 -14.10 -4.86
CA SER A 32 -0.68 -13.44 -5.62
C SER A 32 -0.20 -12.21 -4.87
N VAL A 33 1.11 -12.09 -4.71
CA VAL A 33 1.71 -10.98 -3.96
C VAL A 33 2.78 -10.30 -4.81
N LEU A 34 2.70 -8.98 -4.90
CA LEU A 34 3.77 -8.12 -5.41
C LEU A 34 4.25 -7.25 -4.26
N THR A 35 5.54 -7.32 -3.97
CA THR A 35 6.16 -6.43 -2.98
C THR A 35 7.20 -5.57 -3.67
N VAL A 36 7.06 -4.25 -3.50
CA VAL A 36 7.99 -3.22 -3.97
C VAL A 36 8.62 -2.60 -2.75
N ASP A 37 9.95 -2.70 -2.64
CA ASP A 37 10.70 -2.28 -1.45
C ASP A 37 11.97 -1.52 -1.83
N GLY A 38 12.62 -0.92 -0.84
CA GLY A 38 13.91 -0.25 -1.01
C GLY A 38 13.88 0.83 -2.08
N THR A 39 14.75 0.70 -3.09
CA THR A 39 14.87 1.63 -4.23
C THR A 39 14.23 1.10 -5.52
N ALA A 40 13.43 0.02 -5.43
CA ALA A 40 12.80 -0.57 -6.60
C ALA A 40 11.89 0.41 -7.34
N SER A 41 11.91 0.35 -8.66
CA SER A 41 11.02 1.11 -9.54
C SER A 41 10.32 0.17 -10.51
N ILE A 42 9.00 0.08 -10.41
CA ILE A 42 8.17 -0.70 -11.32
C ILE A 42 7.31 0.26 -12.12
N SER A 43 7.37 0.15 -13.45
CA SER A 43 6.53 0.92 -14.36
C SER A 43 5.79 0.01 -15.32
N ALA A 44 4.46 0.16 -15.38
CA ALA A 44 3.59 -0.54 -16.31
C ALA A 44 2.37 0.32 -16.65
N ASN A 45 1.60 -0.09 -17.64
CA ASN A 45 0.34 0.59 -17.92
C ASN A 45 -0.63 0.43 -16.74
N ARG A 46 -0.89 -0.81 -16.30
CA ARG A 46 -1.79 -1.10 -15.17
C ARG A 46 -1.50 -2.45 -14.55
N ILE A 47 -2.10 -2.71 -13.40
CA ILE A 47 -2.20 -4.05 -12.83
C ILE A 47 -3.66 -4.49 -12.88
N ASP A 48 -3.92 -5.64 -13.51
CA ASP A 48 -5.21 -6.31 -13.50
C ASP A 48 -5.18 -7.45 -12.49
N CYS A 49 -6.07 -7.35 -11.49
CA CYS A 49 -6.17 -8.29 -10.39
C CYS A 49 -7.38 -9.22 -10.56
N CYS A 50 -7.21 -10.50 -10.24
CA CYS A 50 -8.29 -11.48 -10.12
C CYS A 50 -9.08 -11.71 -11.42
N SER A 51 -8.49 -11.47 -12.58
CA SER A 51 -9.19 -11.61 -13.86
C SER A 51 -9.55 -13.07 -14.13
N GLY A 52 -10.85 -13.37 -14.21
CA GLY A 52 -11.36 -14.68 -14.56
C GLY A 52 -11.31 -15.76 -13.46
N ASN A 53 -10.88 -15.43 -12.23
CA ASN A 53 -10.78 -16.44 -11.17
C ASN A 53 -11.48 -16.02 -9.89
N PRO A 54 -12.55 -16.74 -9.45
CA PRO A 54 -13.17 -16.53 -8.16
C PRO A 54 -12.23 -16.90 -7.00
N ASN A 55 -12.47 -16.31 -5.83
CA ASN A 55 -11.71 -16.53 -4.59
C ASN A 55 -10.21 -16.18 -4.66
N SER A 56 -9.75 -15.53 -5.73
CA SER A 56 -8.38 -15.06 -5.84
C SER A 56 -8.12 -13.87 -4.92
N ARG A 57 -6.96 -13.87 -4.29
CA ARG A 57 -6.50 -12.78 -3.43
C ARG A 57 -5.23 -12.16 -4.00
N VAL A 58 -5.22 -10.86 -4.14
CA VAL A 58 -4.05 -10.11 -4.61
C VAL A 58 -3.62 -9.11 -3.54
N LEU A 59 -2.36 -9.15 -3.16
CA LEU A 59 -1.72 -8.17 -2.29
C LEU A 59 -0.64 -7.43 -3.06
N ILE A 60 -0.67 -6.11 -3.01
CA ILE A 60 0.37 -5.25 -3.56
C ILE A 60 0.94 -4.46 -2.39
N ASN A 61 2.16 -4.79 -1.96
CA ASN A 61 2.82 -4.17 -0.83
C ASN A 61 3.82 -3.12 -1.33
N LEU A 62 3.63 -1.88 -0.93
CA LEU A 62 4.52 -0.75 -1.19
C LEU A 62 5.25 -0.42 0.13
N LEU A 63 6.39 -1.08 0.38
CA LEU A 63 7.20 -0.93 1.60
C LEU A 63 8.27 0.13 1.44
N GLY A 64 8.66 0.39 0.21
CA GLY A 64 9.61 1.39 -0.26
C GLY A 64 9.45 1.54 -1.77
N GLY A 65 10.40 2.17 -2.44
CA GLY A 65 10.42 2.27 -3.90
C GLY A 65 9.20 2.96 -4.51
N THR A 66 9.02 2.74 -5.81
CA THR A 66 7.96 3.39 -6.59
C THR A 66 7.24 2.40 -7.51
N LEU A 67 5.92 2.40 -7.44
CA LEU A 67 5.05 1.72 -8.39
C LEU A 67 4.35 2.75 -9.27
N SER A 68 4.78 2.85 -10.53
CA SER A 68 4.31 3.84 -11.51
C SER A 68 3.29 3.21 -12.46
N LEU A 69 2.02 3.52 -12.27
CA LEU A 69 0.90 2.93 -13.02
C LEU A 69 -0.14 3.97 -13.41
N ARG A 70 -0.94 3.62 -14.41
CA ARG A 70 -2.18 4.32 -14.72
C ARG A 70 -3.25 4.08 -13.65
N TYR A 71 -3.48 2.79 -13.31
CA TYR A 71 -4.41 2.35 -12.28
C TYR A 71 -4.17 0.88 -11.91
N ILE A 72 -4.81 0.46 -10.82
CA ILE A 72 -4.98 -0.95 -10.43
C ILE A 72 -6.47 -1.26 -10.55
N TRP A 73 -6.81 -2.34 -11.25
CA TRP A 73 -8.18 -2.77 -11.43
C TRP A 73 -8.39 -4.19 -10.93
N ARG A 74 -9.41 -4.39 -10.11
CA ARG A 74 -9.87 -5.70 -9.68
C ARG A 74 -11.10 -6.11 -10.46
N SER A 75 -11.06 -7.28 -11.09
CA SER A 75 -12.23 -7.90 -11.67
C SER A 75 -13.23 -8.32 -10.58
N ALA A 76 -14.51 -8.08 -10.81
CA ALA A 76 -15.59 -8.38 -9.86
C ALA A 76 -15.93 -9.89 -9.82
N GLN A 77 -14.96 -10.74 -9.54
CA GLN A 77 -15.16 -12.18 -9.36
C GLN A 77 -15.61 -12.49 -7.94
N THR A 78 -16.52 -13.45 -7.79
CA THR A 78 -17.05 -13.87 -6.50
C THR A 78 -15.92 -14.29 -5.55
N GLY A 79 -15.93 -13.76 -4.32
CA GLY A 79 -14.93 -14.09 -3.30
C GLY A 79 -13.52 -13.56 -3.55
N SER A 80 -13.29 -12.85 -4.68
CA SER A 80 -11.98 -12.27 -4.98
C SER A 80 -11.73 -10.97 -4.24
N SER A 81 -10.46 -10.68 -3.94
CA SER A 81 -10.05 -9.43 -3.30
C SER A 81 -8.70 -8.94 -3.85
N ALA A 82 -8.56 -7.61 -3.90
CA ALA A 82 -7.28 -6.97 -4.17
C ALA A 82 -7.05 -5.86 -3.13
N THR A 83 -5.84 -5.79 -2.61
CA THR A 83 -5.47 -4.81 -1.58
C THR A 83 -4.12 -4.19 -1.94
N VAL A 84 -4.05 -2.87 -1.89
CA VAL A 84 -2.81 -2.10 -1.94
C VAL A 84 -2.46 -1.69 -0.51
N ASN A 85 -1.33 -2.15 -0.05
CA ASN A 85 -0.80 -1.90 1.28
C ASN A 85 0.34 -0.88 1.18
N PHE A 86 0.14 0.31 1.70
CA PHE A 86 1.18 1.32 1.83
C PHE A 86 1.87 1.18 3.18
N ASN A 87 3.18 1.05 3.17
CA ASN A 87 4.02 1.01 4.37
C ASN A 87 5.41 1.63 4.09
N GLY A 88 5.43 2.82 3.47
CA GLY A 88 6.64 3.59 3.13
C GLY A 88 6.82 3.88 1.65
N GLY A 89 6.21 3.09 0.75
CA GLY A 89 6.40 3.23 -0.69
C GLY A 89 5.50 4.29 -1.36
N THR A 90 5.76 4.50 -2.64
CA THR A 90 5.09 5.50 -3.48
C THR A 90 4.29 4.86 -4.61
N PHE A 91 3.02 5.23 -4.74
CA PHE A 91 2.26 5.04 -5.96
C PHE A 91 2.38 6.30 -6.82
N GLN A 92 2.95 6.17 -8.01
CA GLN A 92 3.08 7.28 -8.96
C GLN A 92 2.07 7.14 -10.09
N VAL A 93 1.39 8.25 -10.42
CA VAL A 93 0.44 8.30 -11.52
C VAL A 93 1.19 8.41 -12.85
N ALA A 94 1.18 7.35 -13.67
CA ALA A 94 2.00 7.27 -14.88
C ALA A 94 1.41 7.97 -16.11
N TYR A 95 0.07 8.08 -16.20
CA TYR A 95 -0.61 8.54 -17.42
C TYR A 95 -1.67 9.61 -17.14
N ASN A 96 -1.91 10.49 -18.12
CA ASN A 96 -2.95 11.53 -18.06
C ASN A 96 -4.36 10.93 -18.20
N ASN A 97 -5.34 11.67 -17.68
CA ASN A 97 -6.78 11.45 -17.89
C ASN A 97 -7.36 10.12 -17.39
N GLN A 98 -6.80 9.58 -16.29
CA GLN A 98 -7.46 8.49 -15.58
C GLN A 98 -7.87 8.98 -14.19
N PRO A 99 -9.17 9.27 -14.01
CA PRO A 99 -9.62 9.80 -12.73
C PRO A 99 -9.51 8.76 -11.60
N ASN A 100 -9.62 7.46 -11.91
CA ASN A 100 -9.77 6.42 -10.90
C ASN A 100 -8.51 5.55 -10.78
N LEU A 101 -7.81 5.61 -9.64
CA LEU A 101 -6.57 4.87 -9.44
C LEU A 101 -6.78 3.42 -9.01
N PHE A 102 -7.61 3.16 -8.00
CA PHE A 102 -7.81 1.85 -7.40
C PHE A 102 -9.26 1.42 -7.64
N GLN A 103 -9.48 0.65 -8.71
CA GLN A 103 -10.80 0.37 -9.27
C GLN A 103 -11.31 -1.03 -8.88
N GLY A 104 -12.61 -1.27 -9.10
CA GLY A 104 -13.24 -2.57 -8.92
C GLY A 104 -13.32 -3.01 -7.45
N GLY A 105 -13.31 -2.08 -6.49
CA GLY A 105 -13.32 -2.40 -5.07
C GLY A 105 -11.95 -2.86 -4.56
N THR A 106 -10.85 -2.44 -5.22
CA THR A 106 -9.50 -2.59 -4.67
C THR A 106 -9.37 -1.78 -3.40
N ALA A 107 -9.06 -2.43 -2.28
CA ALA A 107 -8.86 -1.77 -1.00
C ALA A 107 -7.49 -1.07 -0.92
N CYS A 108 -7.40 0.03 -0.18
CA CYS A 108 -6.14 0.71 0.15
C CYS A 108 -5.98 0.79 1.65
N ILE A 109 -4.88 0.25 2.17
CA ILE A 109 -4.57 0.27 3.60
C ILE A 109 -3.24 0.98 3.82
N ILE A 110 -3.22 1.94 4.73
CA ILE A 110 -2.01 2.68 5.11
C ILE A 110 -1.54 2.15 6.47
N TYR A 111 -0.36 1.54 6.48
CA TYR A 111 0.35 1.01 7.63
C TYR A 111 1.27 2.08 8.25
N PRO A 112 1.91 1.81 9.41
CA PRO A 112 2.69 2.82 10.15
C PRO A 112 3.80 3.53 9.36
N GLY A 113 4.40 2.89 8.36
CA GLY A 113 5.38 3.52 7.47
C GLY A 113 4.79 4.60 6.55
N GLY A 114 3.45 4.73 6.53
CA GLY A 114 2.75 5.70 5.71
C GLY A 114 2.64 5.32 4.24
N GLY A 115 1.98 6.19 3.46
CA GLY A 115 1.83 6.01 2.01
C GLY A 115 1.95 7.32 1.26
N THR A 116 2.56 7.26 0.09
CA THR A 116 2.69 8.41 -0.81
C THR A 116 1.95 8.16 -2.11
N ILE A 117 1.15 9.15 -2.54
CA ILE A 117 0.66 9.22 -3.92
C ILE A 117 1.30 10.43 -4.60
N ASP A 118 2.13 10.14 -5.60
CA ASP A 118 2.74 11.13 -6.48
C ASP A 118 1.90 11.29 -7.73
N THR A 119 1.30 12.45 -7.91
CA THR A 119 0.51 12.74 -9.11
C THR A 119 1.36 13.02 -10.35
N ALA A 120 2.65 13.28 -10.22
CA ALA A 120 3.59 13.51 -11.32
C ALA A 120 3.05 14.48 -12.39
N GLY A 121 2.39 15.58 -11.96
CA GLY A 121 1.79 16.59 -12.84
C GLY A 121 0.39 16.26 -13.35
N ARG A 122 -0.24 15.16 -12.91
CA ARG A 122 -1.52 14.66 -13.42
C ARG A 122 -2.64 14.81 -12.39
N ASN A 123 -3.88 14.73 -12.86
CA ASN A 123 -5.05 14.71 -11.98
C ASN A 123 -5.50 13.26 -11.78
N ALA A 124 -5.79 12.90 -10.53
CA ALA A 124 -6.16 11.54 -10.17
C ALA A 124 -7.14 11.50 -8.99
N THR A 125 -7.91 10.41 -8.92
CA THR A 125 -8.88 10.16 -7.85
C THR A 125 -8.77 8.68 -7.44
N PRO A 126 -8.43 8.34 -6.19
CA PRO A 126 -8.63 6.99 -5.69
C PRO A 126 -10.14 6.65 -5.71
N ALA A 127 -10.50 5.53 -6.35
CA ALA A 127 -11.90 5.06 -6.38
C ALA A 127 -12.28 4.30 -5.11
N THR A 128 -11.54 4.48 -4.03
CA THR A 128 -11.74 3.85 -2.73
C THR A 128 -11.22 4.75 -1.61
N ALA A 129 -11.67 4.49 -0.41
CA ALA A 129 -11.15 5.12 0.80
C ALA A 129 -9.67 4.77 1.04
N LEU A 130 -8.92 5.68 1.65
CA LEU A 130 -7.62 5.41 2.22
C LEU A 130 -7.82 4.98 3.69
N ALA A 131 -7.83 3.68 3.94
CA ALA A 131 -8.07 3.13 5.27
C ALA A 131 -6.77 3.05 6.07
N GLY A 132 -6.85 3.28 7.37
CA GLY A 132 -5.76 2.97 8.29
C GLY A 132 -5.74 1.48 8.64
N ALA A 133 -4.56 0.93 8.83
CA ALA A 133 -4.44 -0.38 9.47
C ALA A 133 -5.04 -0.33 10.87
N SER A 134 -5.78 -1.36 11.26
CA SER A 134 -6.51 -1.41 12.53
C SER A 134 -6.48 -2.81 13.16
N GLY A 135 -6.76 -2.88 14.45
CA GLY A 135 -6.71 -4.13 15.21
C GLY A 135 -5.27 -4.60 15.44
N MET A 136 -5.10 -5.89 15.73
CA MET A 136 -3.78 -6.49 15.95
C MET A 136 -3.21 -6.99 14.62
N GLY A 137 -1.91 -6.82 14.44
CA GLY A 137 -1.14 -7.38 13.33
C GLY A 137 0.00 -8.26 13.84
N VAL A 138 0.60 -9.05 12.97
CA VAL A 138 1.81 -9.83 13.26
C VAL A 138 2.99 -8.88 13.42
N ASP A 139 3.65 -8.93 14.56
CA ASP A 139 4.69 -7.96 14.93
C ASP A 139 6.08 -8.60 15.10
N ALA A 140 6.13 -9.88 15.46
CA ALA A 140 7.38 -10.60 15.52
C ALA A 140 7.21 -12.07 15.10
N ILE A 141 8.18 -12.56 14.31
CA ILE A 141 8.35 -13.97 13.93
C ILE A 141 9.76 -14.38 14.31
N THR A 142 9.89 -15.51 14.99
CA THR A 142 11.18 -16.11 15.31
C THR A 142 11.39 -17.34 14.42
N LEU A 143 12.55 -17.47 13.80
CA LEU A 143 12.98 -18.68 13.11
C LEU A 143 13.41 -19.71 14.19
N ASP A 144 12.74 -20.84 14.24
CA ASP A 144 13.01 -21.90 15.23
C ASP A 144 14.04 -22.91 14.70
N ALA A 145 13.93 -23.23 13.39
CA ALA A 145 14.90 -24.09 12.72
C ALA A 145 15.16 -23.59 11.28
N PRO A 146 16.44 -23.57 10.84
CA PRO A 146 16.82 -23.04 9.52
C PRO A 146 16.47 -24.01 8.36
N GLY A 147 16.26 -25.29 8.64
CA GLY A 147 16.12 -26.32 7.60
C GLY A 147 17.38 -26.50 6.77
N THR A 148 17.27 -27.28 5.68
CA THR A 148 18.40 -27.57 4.78
C THR A 148 17.93 -27.77 3.33
N GLY A 149 18.87 -27.64 2.37
CA GLY A 149 18.64 -27.95 0.97
C GLY A 149 17.83 -26.89 0.18
N TYR A 150 17.67 -25.70 0.73
CA TYR A 150 16.99 -24.62 0.04
C TYR A 150 17.86 -24.04 -1.09
N LEU A 151 17.35 -24.12 -2.32
CA LEU A 151 17.95 -23.52 -3.51
C LEU A 151 17.33 -22.14 -3.84
N ALA A 152 16.16 -21.85 -3.25
CA ALA A 152 15.46 -20.59 -3.37
C ALA A 152 14.66 -20.33 -2.08
N PRO A 153 14.29 -19.07 -1.79
CA PRO A 153 13.43 -18.75 -0.66
C PRO A 153 12.12 -19.55 -0.69
N PRO A 154 11.80 -20.33 0.38
CA PRO A 154 10.51 -20.99 0.49
C PRO A 154 9.39 -19.96 0.65
N GLN A 155 8.21 -20.29 0.18
CA GLN A 155 7.00 -19.50 0.45
C GLN A 155 6.64 -19.64 1.93
N VAL A 156 6.51 -18.50 2.60
CA VAL A 156 5.99 -18.41 3.97
C VAL A 156 4.48 -18.20 3.92
N THR A 157 3.73 -19.07 4.58
CA THR A 157 2.27 -18.93 4.72
C THR A 157 1.91 -18.72 6.18
N LEU A 158 1.17 -17.64 6.45
CA LEU A 158 0.59 -17.33 7.75
C LEU A 158 -0.90 -17.71 7.72
N SER A 159 -1.33 -18.59 8.62
CA SER A 159 -2.72 -19.09 8.64
C SER A 159 -3.33 -19.13 10.04
N GLY A 160 -4.64 -18.94 10.13
CA GLY A 160 -5.35 -18.86 11.40
C GLY A 160 -5.23 -17.50 12.08
N GLY A 161 -5.44 -17.48 13.40
CA GLY A 161 -5.35 -16.26 14.20
C GLY A 161 -6.50 -15.26 14.06
N GLY A 162 -7.49 -15.50 13.18
CA GLY A 162 -8.66 -14.65 12.99
C GLY A 162 -8.43 -13.39 12.13
N GLY A 163 -7.16 -13.00 11.90
CA GLY A 163 -6.79 -11.85 11.09
C GLY A 163 -6.57 -12.17 9.61
N THR A 164 -6.25 -11.16 8.83
CA THR A 164 -5.98 -11.28 7.39
C THR A 164 -4.85 -10.36 6.94
N GLY A 165 -4.25 -10.68 5.79
CA GLY A 165 -3.32 -9.80 5.09
C GLY A 165 -1.88 -9.85 5.61
N ALA A 166 -1.56 -10.57 6.67
CA ALA A 166 -0.16 -10.75 7.07
C ALA A 166 0.60 -11.49 5.96
N PHE A 167 1.80 -11.00 5.70
CA PHE A 167 2.69 -11.57 4.71
C PHE A 167 4.14 -11.48 5.19
N ALA A 168 4.88 -12.59 5.05
CA ALA A 168 6.28 -12.66 5.41
C ALA A 168 7.10 -13.31 4.27
N PHE A 169 8.38 -13.00 4.26
CA PHE A 169 9.35 -13.51 3.30
C PHE A 169 10.48 -14.23 4.04
N ALA A 170 10.87 -15.40 3.54
CA ALA A 170 12.02 -16.11 4.04
C ALA A 170 13.29 -15.66 3.32
N GLU A 171 14.31 -15.29 4.06
CA GLU A 171 15.67 -15.05 3.54
C GLU A 171 16.47 -16.35 3.65
N ILE A 172 17.31 -16.64 2.66
CA ILE A 172 18.15 -17.83 2.65
C ILE A 172 19.62 -17.47 2.49
N ASP A 173 20.47 -18.33 3.02
CA ASP A 173 21.85 -18.45 2.59
C ASP A 173 21.90 -19.49 1.47
N PRO A 174 22.15 -19.11 0.21
CA PRO A 174 22.15 -20.03 -0.92
C PRO A 174 23.33 -21.01 -0.89
N ASP A 175 24.44 -20.66 -0.26
CA ASP A 175 25.62 -21.50 -0.16
C ASP A 175 25.42 -22.59 0.92
N ALA A 176 24.83 -22.24 2.06
CA ALA A 176 24.46 -23.16 3.11
C ALA A 176 23.16 -23.92 2.83
N GLY A 177 22.32 -23.42 1.94
CA GLY A 177 21.01 -23.97 1.65
C GLY A 177 20.05 -23.91 2.84
N THR A 178 20.14 -22.85 3.65
CA THR A 178 19.37 -22.70 4.90
C THR A 178 18.55 -21.41 4.89
N VAL A 179 17.43 -21.40 5.61
CA VAL A 179 16.70 -20.17 5.93
C VAL A 179 17.44 -19.41 7.01
N THR A 180 17.73 -18.13 6.81
CA THR A 180 18.46 -17.28 7.75
C THR A 180 17.55 -16.36 8.55
N ALA A 181 16.41 -15.94 7.96
CA ALA A 181 15.44 -15.06 8.62
C ALA A 181 14.03 -15.21 8.01
N VAL A 182 13.04 -14.80 8.78
CA VAL A 182 11.66 -14.60 8.29
C VAL A 182 11.29 -13.14 8.53
N ARG A 183 11.21 -12.36 7.46
CA ARG A 183 10.92 -10.93 7.52
C ARG A 183 9.43 -10.66 7.29
N ILE A 184 8.79 -9.95 8.21
CA ILE A 184 7.41 -9.50 8.06
C ILE A 184 7.42 -8.35 7.04
N LEU A 185 6.77 -8.55 5.90
CA LEU A 185 6.59 -7.52 4.87
C LEU A 185 5.26 -6.78 5.02
N ASN A 186 4.26 -7.46 5.58
CA ASN A 186 2.99 -6.86 5.93
C ASN A 186 2.48 -7.49 7.23
N PRO A 187 2.20 -6.69 8.27
CA PRO A 187 1.71 -7.22 9.54
C PRO A 187 0.26 -7.77 9.47
N GLY A 188 -0.49 -7.44 8.42
CA GLY A 188 -1.92 -7.75 8.37
C GLY A 188 -2.71 -6.99 9.42
N ALA A 189 -3.95 -7.40 9.64
CA ALA A 189 -4.85 -6.75 10.58
C ALA A 189 -5.90 -7.71 11.15
N GLY A 190 -6.47 -7.36 12.30
CA GLY A 190 -7.60 -8.07 12.89
C GLY A 190 -7.24 -9.41 13.54
N TYR A 191 -5.98 -9.69 13.83
CA TYR A 191 -5.59 -10.90 14.55
C TYR A 191 -6.07 -10.88 16.00
N THR A 192 -6.70 -11.96 16.43
CA THR A 192 -7.11 -12.19 17.82
C THR A 192 -6.22 -13.19 18.55
N SER A 193 -5.45 -13.99 17.79
CA SER A 193 -4.41 -14.87 18.27
C SER A 193 -3.28 -14.97 17.25
N ARG A 194 -2.17 -15.59 17.63
CA ARG A 194 -1.01 -15.74 16.75
C ARG A 194 -1.33 -16.73 15.63
N PRO A 195 -1.14 -16.36 14.33
CA PRO A 195 -1.24 -17.32 13.23
C PRO A 195 -0.11 -18.33 13.28
N SER A 196 -0.33 -19.50 12.69
CA SER A 196 0.71 -20.52 12.44
C SER A 196 1.54 -20.13 11.19
N VAL A 197 2.82 -20.55 11.20
CA VAL A 197 3.74 -20.35 10.08
C VAL A 197 4.03 -21.69 9.43
N THR A 198 3.95 -21.73 8.10
CA THR A 198 4.35 -22.90 7.31
C THR A 198 5.24 -22.49 6.16
N PHE A 199 6.20 -23.36 5.81
CA PHE A 199 7.10 -23.18 4.67
C PHE A 199 6.76 -24.18 3.57
N SER A 200 6.83 -23.74 2.31
CA SER A 200 6.61 -24.62 1.15
C SER A 200 7.48 -24.22 -0.03
N GLY A 201 7.93 -25.18 -0.81
CA GLY A 201 8.80 -24.94 -1.96
C GLY A 201 10.25 -24.62 -1.59
N GLY A 202 10.98 -23.96 -2.49
CA GLY A 202 12.38 -23.60 -2.30
C GLY A 202 13.37 -24.77 -2.48
N GLY A 203 12.91 -26.01 -2.63
CA GLY A 203 13.75 -27.21 -2.82
C GLY A 203 14.21 -27.87 -1.52
N GLY A 204 14.19 -27.15 -0.40
CA GLY A 204 14.61 -27.64 0.91
C GLY A 204 13.46 -28.10 1.80
N SER A 205 13.81 -28.47 3.03
CA SER A 205 12.86 -28.91 4.06
C SER A 205 13.35 -28.62 5.48
N GLY A 206 12.47 -28.79 6.48
CA GLY A 206 12.80 -28.70 7.90
C GLY A 206 12.89 -27.27 8.47
N ALA A 207 12.69 -26.23 7.70
CA ALA A 207 12.56 -24.89 8.27
C ALA A 207 11.26 -24.77 9.09
N SER A 208 11.36 -24.14 10.26
CA SER A 208 10.21 -23.82 11.10
C SER A 208 10.35 -22.43 11.73
N ALA A 209 9.22 -21.78 11.96
CA ALA A 209 9.17 -20.46 12.59
C ALA A 209 7.86 -20.29 13.38
N THR A 210 7.91 -19.44 14.39
CA THR A 210 6.76 -19.13 15.26
C THR A 210 6.49 -17.64 15.27
N VAL A 211 5.22 -17.25 15.15
CA VAL A 211 4.79 -15.88 15.47
C VAL A 211 4.85 -15.70 16.98
N THR A 212 5.79 -14.91 17.45
CA THR A 212 6.01 -14.70 18.89
C THR A 212 5.19 -13.54 19.43
N ARG A 213 4.81 -12.57 18.59
CA ARG A 213 4.02 -11.41 19.01
C ARG A 213 3.04 -10.96 17.93
N ILE A 214 1.83 -10.58 18.38
CA ILE A 214 0.90 -9.72 17.66
C ILE A 214 0.78 -8.42 18.45
N ALA A 215 0.65 -7.27 17.76
CA ALA A 215 0.56 -5.95 18.39
C ALA A 215 -0.51 -5.07 17.72
N PRO A 216 -1.06 -4.09 18.46
CA PRO A 216 -1.97 -3.12 17.88
C PRO A 216 -1.33 -2.40 16.70
N GLN A 217 -2.06 -2.31 15.60
CA GLN A 217 -1.62 -1.57 14.44
C GLN A 217 -2.02 -0.10 14.58
N ALA A 218 -1.05 0.78 14.47
CA ALA A 218 -1.29 2.20 14.26
C ALA A 218 -1.40 2.46 12.76
N GLY A 219 -2.36 3.26 12.34
CA GLY A 219 -2.41 3.72 10.95
C GLY A 219 -1.28 4.72 10.68
N GLY A 220 -0.70 4.65 9.49
CA GLY A 220 0.32 5.59 9.05
C GLY A 220 -0.24 6.91 8.54
N GLY A 221 0.65 7.84 8.18
CA GLY A 221 0.31 9.09 7.53
C GLY A 221 0.14 8.97 6.02
N PHE A 222 -0.49 9.96 5.44
CA PHE A 222 -0.67 10.06 4.00
C PHE A 222 0.06 11.28 3.43
N THR A 223 0.85 11.08 2.38
CA THR A 223 1.56 12.15 1.68
C THR A 223 1.09 12.27 0.23
N LYS A 224 0.72 13.49 -0.17
CA LYS A 224 0.47 13.87 -1.55
C LYS A 224 1.69 14.64 -2.08
N THR A 225 2.29 14.17 -3.18
CA THR A 225 3.40 14.82 -3.86
C THR A 225 3.10 15.08 -5.34
N GLY A 226 4.03 15.75 -6.02
CA GLY A 226 3.95 16.10 -7.44
C GLY A 226 2.95 17.22 -7.75
N ALA A 227 3.13 17.88 -8.88
CA ALA A 227 2.15 18.83 -9.42
C ALA A 227 0.85 18.11 -9.84
N GLY A 228 -0.23 18.84 -10.07
CA GLY A 228 -1.55 18.27 -10.38
C GLY A 228 -2.41 18.02 -9.14
N THR A 229 -3.61 17.55 -9.35
CA THR A 229 -4.64 17.43 -8.31
C THR A 229 -4.90 15.97 -7.96
N LEU A 230 -4.83 15.65 -6.66
CA LEU A 230 -5.38 14.42 -6.12
C LEU A 230 -6.73 14.73 -5.46
N THR A 231 -7.80 14.06 -5.91
CA THR A 231 -9.15 14.24 -5.37
C THR A 231 -9.52 13.06 -4.48
N LEU A 232 -9.79 13.32 -3.19
CA LEU A 232 -10.33 12.31 -2.28
C LEU A 232 -11.85 12.38 -2.26
N SER A 233 -12.50 11.31 -2.73
CA SER A 233 -13.95 11.23 -2.90
C SER A 233 -14.64 10.20 -1.99
N HIS A 234 -13.88 9.56 -1.09
CA HIS A 234 -14.39 8.56 -0.15
C HIS A 234 -13.92 8.87 1.27
N PRO A 235 -14.75 8.66 2.30
CA PRO A 235 -14.33 8.81 3.68
C PRO A 235 -13.12 7.93 4.01
N SER A 236 -12.07 8.54 4.55
CA SER A 236 -10.80 7.88 4.87
C SER A 236 -10.62 7.70 6.37
N SER A 237 -9.86 6.68 6.80
CA SER A 237 -9.71 6.33 8.21
C SER A 237 -8.26 6.11 8.66
N TYR A 238 -7.28 6.54 7.88
CA TYR A 238 -5.89 6.54 8.33
C TYR A 238 -5.70 7.53 9.51
N THR A 239 -4.77 7.24 10.41
CA THR A 239 -4.66 7.96 11.69
C THR A 239 -3.39 8.81 11.83
N GLY A 240 -2.42 8.62 10.96
CA GLY A 240 -1.21 9.45 10.93
C GLY A 240 -1.43 10.78 10.20
N PRO A 241 -0.41 11.66 10.17
CA PRO A 241 -0.53 12.99 9.59
C PRO A 241 -0.79 12.97 8.08
N THR A 242 -1.51 14.00 7.61
CA THR A 242 -1.65 14.29 6.18
C THR A 242 -0.64 15.36 5.77
N VAL A 243 0.14 15.09 4.73
CA VAL A 243 1.13 16.04 4.20
C VAL A 243 0.88 16.28 2.71
N VAL A 244 0.66 17.53 2.33
CA VAL A 244 0.55 17.95 0.93
C VAL A 244 1.82 18.71 0.57
N ARG A 245 2.76 18.06 -0.12
CA ARG A 245 4.06 18.63 -0.47
C ARG A 245 4.08 19.36 -1.81
N GLY A 246 3.12 19.08 -2.71
CA GLY A 246 3.05 19.76 -4.00
C GLY A 246 1.73 19.52 -4.72
N GLY A 247 1.36 20.43 -5.62
CA GLY A 247 0.11 20.43 -6.34
C GLY A 247 -1.11 20.65 -5.45
N ALA A 248 -2.24 20.05 -5.76
CA ALA A 248 -3.49 20.23 -5.02
C ALA A 248 -4.00 18.92 -4.41
N LEU A 249 -4.42 18.98 -3.16
CA LEU A 249 -5.30 17.98 -2.56
C LEU A 249 -6.72 18.55 -2.53
N SER A 250 -7.65 17.87 -3.19
CA SER A 250 -9.05 18.28 -3.35
C SER A 250 -9.95 17.33 -2.55
N ILE A 251 -10.80 17.88 -1.68
CA ILE A 251 -11.72 17.11 -0.83
C ILE A 251 -13.11 17.13 -1.47
N ALA A 252 -13.56 15.98 -1.98
CA ALA A 252 -14.83 15.86 -2.70
C ALA A 252 -15.94 15.16 -1.90
N ALA A 253 -15.63 14.57 -0.74
CA ALA A 253 -16.62 13.98 0.15
C ALA A 253 -16.35 14.36 1.61
N ASP A 254 -17.39 14.36 2.43
CA ASP A 254 -17.25 14.53 3.86
C ASP A 254 -16.50 13.33 4.46
N GLY A 255 -15.60 13.58 5.41
CA GLY A 255 -14.73 12.56 5.99
C GLY A 255 -13.63 12.03 5.06
N ALA A 256 -13.50 12.52 3.82
CA ALA A 256 -12.44 12.09 2.91
C ALA A 256 -11.04 12.44 3.43
N LEU A 257 -10.92 13.50 4.22
CA LEU A 257 -9.74 13.82 5.01
C LEU A 257 -10.06 13.54 6.49
N PRO A 258 -9.41 12.56 7.12
CA PRO A 258 -9.65 12.27 8.53
C PRO A 258 -9.12 13.38 9.43
N ALA A 259 -9.58 13.42 10.69
CA ALA A 259 -9.17 14.40 11.68
C ALA A 259 -7.74 14.12 12.19
N THR A 260 -6.75 14.31 11.33
CA THR A 260 -5.33 14.10 11.61
C THR A 260 -4.54 15.41 11.45
N PRO A 261 -3.31 15.51 12.02
CA PRO A 261 -2.45 16.65 11.76
C PRO A 261 -2.25 16.89 10.27
N LEU A 262 -2.39 18.12 9.81
CA LEU A 262 -2.30 18.51 8.41
C LEU A 262 -1.14 19.47 8.18
N THR A 263 -0.31 19.18 7.18
CA THR A 263 0.73 20.08 6.69
C THR A 263 0.52 20.32 5.20
N VAL A 264 0.52 21.58 4.79
CA VAL A 264 0.44 22.00 3.39
C VAL A 264 1.65 22.87 3.07
N GLY A 265 2.46 22.44 2.11
CA GLY A 265 3.72 23.09 1.74
C GLY A 265 4.94 22.25 2.13
N GLY A 266 6.14 22.83 1.97
CA GLY A 266 7.41 22.20 2.36
C GLY A 266 8.23 21.59 1.22
N SER A 267 7.88 21.85 -0.03
CA SER A 267 8.71 21.57 -1.22
C SER A 267 8.74 22.77 -2.16
N ASP A 268 9.56 22.69 -3.19
CA ASP A 268 9.68 23.74 -4.22
C ASP A 268 8.45 23.84 -5.15
N VAL A 269 7.56 22.84 -5.08
CA VAL A 269 6.29 22.87 -5.82
C VAL A 269 5.20 23.46 -4.93
N PRO A 270 4.46 24.48 -5.40
CA PRO A 270 3.35 25.04 -4.64
C PRO A 270 2.33 23.96 -4.24
N ALA A 271 1.92 23.98 -2.98
CA ALA A 271 0.97 23.03 -2.42
C ALA A 271 -0.33 23.74 -1.99
N THR A 272 -1.48 23.17 -2.32
CA THR A 272 -2.80 23.71 -1.98
C THR A 272 -3.71 22.62 -1.44
N LEU A 273 -4.64 23.03 -0.56
CA LEU A 273 -5.78 22.21 -0.12
C LEU A 273 -7.06 22.90 -0.59
N SER A 274 -7.89 22.19 -1.37
CA SER A 274 -9.21 22.64 -1.79
C SER A 274 -10.29 21.86 -1.04
N LEU A 275 -11.12 22.56 -0.27
CA LEU A 275 -12.18 21.94 0.53
C LEU A 275 -13.50 21.75 -0.23
N ASN A 276 -13.70 22.40 -1.38
CA ASN A 276 -14.90 22.28 -2.21
C ASN A 276 -16.22 22.37 -1.41
N ASN A 277 -16.32 23.37 -0.54
CA ASN A 277 -17.43 23.59 0.39
C ASN A 277 -17.62 22.49 1.46
N ARG A 278 -16.61 21.65 1.71
CA ARG A 278 -16.63 20.65 2.77
C ARG A 278 -16.01 21.21 4.04
N THR A 279 -16.43 20.66 5.18
CA THR A 279 -15.80 20.94 6.47
C THR A 279 -14.76 19.88 6.77
N VAL A 280 -13.57 20.32 7.14
CA VAL A 280 -12.49 19.45 7.56
C VAL A 280 -12.07 19.87 8.97
N THR A 281 -12.05 18.90 9.88
CA THR A 281 -11.54 19.10 11.24
C THR A 281 -10.09 18.62 11.29
N VAL A 282 -9.19 19.50 11.71
CA VAL A 282 -7.78 19.15 11.91
C VAL A 282 -7.38 19.50 13.36
N PRO A 283 -6.76 18.58 14.09
CA PRO A 283 -6.38 18.80 15.49
C PRO A 283 -5.24 19.82 15.64
N SER A 284 -4.41 19.96 14.61
CA SER A 284 -3.33 20.96 14.59
C SER A 284 -2.97 21.37 13.17
N LEU A 285 -2.75 22.67 12.99
CA LEU A 285 -2.03 23.20 11.84
C LEU A 285 -0.65 23.62 12.34
N PRO A 286 0.45 23.32 11.65
CA PRO A 286 1.75 23.86 12.00
C PRO A 286 1.64 25.41 12.02
N ARG A 287 2.16 26.05 13.06
CA ARG A 287 2.28 27.51 13.05
C ARG A 287 3.23 27.88 11.92
N PRO A 288 2.84 28.80 11.03
CA PRO A 288 3.76 29.29 10.02
C PRO A 288 4.99 29.87 10.73
N GLY A 289 6.18 29.44 10.30
CA GLY A 289 7.44 30.07 10.73
C GLY A 289 7.37 31.57 10.41
N ARG A 290 8.09 32.40 11.18
CA ARG A 290 8.13 33.86 10.95
C ARG A 290 8.39 34.16 9.49
N GLY A 291 7.40 34.72 8.78
CA GLY A 291 7.47 35.12 7.38
C GLY A 291 6.47 34.48 6.42
N ARG A 292 5.66 33.53 6.87
CA ARG A 292 4.58 32.95 6.05
C ARG A 292 3.22 33.23 6.68
N THR A 293 2.40 34.04 6.03
CA THR A 293 1.01 34.30 6.42
C THR A 293 0.08 33.39 5.67
N CYS A 294 -0.70 32.59 6.42
CA CYS A 294 -1.82 31.84 5.84
C CYS A 294 -2.98 32.82 5.62
N HIS A 295 -3.33 33.08 4.36
CA HIS A 295 -4.46 33.93 4.02
C HIS A 295 -5.74 33.12 3.88
N ARG A 296 -6.71 33.35 4.78
CA ARG A 296 -8.09 32.91 4.62
C ARG A 296 -8.77 33.88 3.65
N ARG A 297 -8.94 33.50 2.40
CA ARG A 297 -9.79 34.30 1.48
C ARG A 297 -11.27 34.03 1.80
N HIS A 298 -11.95 35.04 2.29
CA HIS A 298 -13.40 35.07 2.32
C HIS A 298 -13.93 35.01 0.90
N ARG A 299 -14.45 33.89 0.46
CA ARG A 299 -15.39 33.56 -0.61
C ARG A 299 -15.11 32.29 -1.42
N ARG A 300 -13.98 31.61 -1.23
CA ARG A 300 -13.80 30.23 -1.76
C ARG A 300 -12.85 29.51 -0.79
N HIS A 301 -13.32 28.46 -0.18
CA HIS A 301 -12.65 27.73 0.91
C HIS A 301 -11.32 27.08 0.45
N ALA A 302 -10.31 27.87 0.25
CA ALA A 302 -8.94 27.41 0.01
C ALA A 302 -8.04 28.00 1.09
N VAL A 303 -7.19 27.15 1.69
CA VAL A 303 -6.12 27.58 2.59
C VAL A 303 -4.81 27.49 1.81
N ASN A 304 -4.19 28.64 1.55
CA ASN A 304 -2.85 28.71 0.97
C ASN A 304 -1.87 29.08 2.11
N CYS A 305 -0.84 28.27 2.27
CA CYS A 305 0.25 28.54 3.21
C CYS A 305 1.57 28.72 2.48
#